data_265623e3b09d6e05395b8bb073f32be5
#
_entry.id   265623e3b09d6e05395b8bb073f32be5
#
_cell.length_a   1.000
_cell.length_b   1.000
_cell.length_c   1.000
_cell.angle_alpha   90.00
_cell.angle_beta   90.00
_cell.angle_gamma   90.00
#
_symmetry.space_group_name_H-M   'P 1'
#
loop_
_entity.id
_entity.type
_entity.pdbx_description
1 polymer ?
#
loop_
_entity_poly.entity_id
_entity_poly.type
_entity_poly.pdbx_seq_one_letter_code
_entity_poly.pdbx_strand_id
1 'polypeptide(L)'
;MTVQSASARAERYRELGLWDDRRVGDLVRDQAARTPDRELFVFEGRRVSYGEFDAWVSAVAFDLVRRGVGPGDRVMVQLPNCLEALVLQVAAFRIGAVDMPVVPIYREHEVRQIVAESRPAVVAAAAQLGTRRPADELDTILAELGHDPAVRYAVGREHPGWQRVPAQGEIAETALPEPLPAQEPALLLYTSGTTSAPKGALLTSAALIAHLRNFSRVLDAGADCVILCATPVSHLSGFVAGVVFPAFLGARSVIMSGWRPDEAVQVIGKERASLAMGATVFLSDLVQRYEAGAGQDHRLDLYAAAGATLPPSLVLRAEAVGVRAMRCYGMTETAGVCAAAPGDAPVDRRSQWDGQILPGMEIEAVSPDRAPLPAGAEGELRIRGPQLLTAYTDAERTREQIDSEGWFYPDDVGVVDDQGWVRMSGRIKDIISRSGEKFSALDIESAIGSYPDVSAVAVTAVPDERFGEAVGAWIVLAPGAVWDGPGRLIQHLENVRLARQKIPTQWTVVAALPTTASGKIQKNKLAQIEALAQWDQPS
;
A
#
# COMPACT_ATOMS: atom_id res chain seq x y z
N MET A 1 -20.67 9.97 24.78
CA MET A 1 -19.97 8.67 25.00
C MET A 1 -18.81 8.90 25.96
N THR A 2 -18.63 8.04 26.95
CA THR A 2 -17.54 8.14 27.92
C THR A 2 -16.22 7.86 27.22
N VAL A 3 -15.24 8.77 27.33
CA VAL A 3 -13.89 8.59 26.76
C VAL A 3 -13.27 7.31 27.35
N GLN A 4 -13.07 6.29 26.52
CA GLN A 4 -12.41 5.06 26.95
C GLN A 4 -10.89 5.30 27.05
N SER A 5 -10.29 4.92 28.18
CA SER A 5 -8.83 4.95 28.32
C SER A 5 -8.14 4.02 27.33
N ALA A 6 -6.87 4.26 27.02
CA ALA A 6 -6.06 3.38 26.14
C ALA A 6 -6.06 1.92 26.64
N SER A 7 -6.03 1.72 27.98
CA SER A 7 -6.10 0.41 28.60
C SER A 7 -7.44 -0.30 28.36
N ALA A 8 -8.57 0.41 28.47
CA ALA A 8 -9.89 -0.15 28.22
C ALA A 8 -10.09 -0.52 26.72
N ARG A 9 -9.50 0.25 25.80
CA ARG A 9 -9.50 -0.10 24.38
C ARG A 9 -8.67 -1.36 24.11
N ALA A 10 -7.49 -1.46 24.70
CA ALA A 10 -6.64 -2.65 24.54
C ALA A 10 -7.34 -3.92 25.06
N GLU A 11 -8.05 -3.84 26.18
CA GLU A 11 -8.85 -4.96 26.72
C GLU A 11 -9.98 -5.35 25.76
N ARG A 12 -10.74 -4.37 25.26
CA ARG A 12 -11.78 -4.60 24.25
C ARG A 12 -11.23 -5.26 22.98
N TYR A 13 -10.04 -4.88 22.51
CA TYR A 13 -9.44 -5.51 21.32
C TYR A 13 -9.05 -6.98 21.57
N ARG A 14 -8.67 -7.34 22.80
CA ARG A 14 -8.45 -8.73 23.20
C ARG A 14 -9.77 -9.52 23.30
N GLU A 15 -10.79 -8.94 23.89
CA GLU A 15 -12.14 -9.55 23.96
C GLU A 15 -12.73 -9.82 22.56
N LEU A 16 -12.51 -8.93 21.61
CA LEU A 16 -12.90 -9.11 20.20
C LEU A 16 -12.02 -10.14 19.47
N GLY A 17 -10.99 -10.68 20.12
CA GLY A 17 -10.04 -11.59 19.52
C GLY A 17 -9.20 -10.96 18.41
N LEU A 18 -9.03 -9.63 18.43
CA LEU A 18 -8.22 -8.88 17.47
C LEU A 18 -6.77 -8.75 17.94
N TRP A 19 -6.53 -8.59 19.23
CA TRP A 19 -5.22 -8.61 19.85
C TRP A 19 -5.00 -9.87 20.68
N ASP A 20 -3.80 -10.44 20.54
CA ASP A 20 -3.21 -11.46 21.41
C ASP A 20 -1.69 -11.25 21.45
N ASP A 21 -0.95 -12.20 21.96
CA ASP A 21 0.52 -12.15 22.04
C ASP A 21 1.23 -12.69 20.80
N ARG A 22 0.48 -13.04 19.73
CA ARG A 22 1.04 -13.52 18.47
C ARG A 22 1.81 -12.41 17.78
N ARG A 23 2.98 -12.73 17.22
CA ARG A 23 3.83 -11.81 16.50
C ARG A 23 3.97 -12.22 15.05
N VAL A 24 4.23 -11.24 14.17
CA VAL A 24 4.47 -11.49 12.75
C VAL A 24 5.66 -12.43 12.52
N GLY A 25 6.73 -12.30 13.30
CA GLY A 25 7.91 -13.17 13.22
C GLY A 25 7.66 -14.65 13.54
N ASP A 26 6.54 -14.98 14.19
CA ASP A 26 6.18 -16.36 14.53
C ASP A 26 5.39 -17.08 13.42
N LEU A 27 4.72 -16.32 12.52
CA LEU A 27 3.76 -16.88 11.56
C LEU A 27 4.36 -17.96 10.65
N VAL A 28 5.53 -17.69 10.09
CA VAL A 28 6.23 -18.64 9.20
C VAL A 28 6.67 -19.87 9.98
N ARG A 29 7.28 -19.67 11.15
CA ARG A 29 7.75 -20.77 12.02
C ARG A 29 6.60 -21.68 12.45
N ASP A 30 5.47 -21.09 12.85
CA ASP A 30 4.29 -21.84 13.28
C ASP A 30 3.72 -22.70 12.15
N GLN A 31 3.73 -22.19 10.92
CA GLN A 31 3.30 -22.95 9.75
C GLN A 31 4.34 -24.00 9.33
N ALA A 32 5.63 -23.68 9.36
CA ALA A 32 6.68 -24.65 9.09
C ALA A 32 6.64 -25.85 10.07
N ALA A 33 6.31 -25.60 11.34
CA ALA A 33 6.13 -26.66 12.33
C ALA A 33 4.92 -27.56 12.05
N ARG A 34 3.85 -27.03 11.43
CA ARG A 34 2.61 -27.79 11.13
C ARG A 34 2.66 -28.47 9.77
N THR A 35 3.17 -27.76 8.75
CA THR A 35 3.14 -28.19 7.35
C THR A 35 4.44 -27.82 6.63
N PRO A 36 5.61 -28.41 7.02
CA PRO A 36 6.93 -28.00 6.52
C PRO A 36 7.05 -28.13 5.00
N ASP A 37 6.45 -29.16 4.41
CA ASP A 37 6.54 -29.46 2.98
C ASP A 37 5.55 -28.67 2.13
N ARG A 38 4.60 -27.94 2.76
CA ARG A 38 3.64 -27.12 2.04
C ARG A 38 4.36 -25.94 1.38
N GLU A 39 4.03 -25.69 0.12
CA GLU A 39 4.58 -24.58 -0.65
C GLU A 39 4.11 -23.23 -0.09
N LEU A 40 5.05 -22.33 0.19
CA LEU A 40 4.79 -20.96 0.60
C LEU A 40 4.93 -20.01 -0.59
N PHE A 41 5.97 -20.18 -1.42
CA PHE A 41 6.26 -19.28 -2.53
C PHE A 41 6.44 -19.98 -3.87
N VAL A 42 5.99 -19.28 -4.91
CA VAL A 42 6.49 -19.45 -6.27
C VAL A 42 7.08 -18.12 -6.73
N PHE A 43 8.36 -18.09 -7.06
CA PHE A 43 9.07 -16.91 -7.54
C PHE A 43 9.97 -17.29 -8.72
N GLU A 44 9.74 -16.74 -9.91
CA GLU A 44 10.50 -17.02 -11.13
C GLU A 44 10.72 -18.53 -11.40
N GLY A 45 9.67 -19.32 -11.13
CA GLY A 45 9.68 -20.77 -11.31
C GLY A 45 10.31 -21.57 -10.15
N ARG A 46 10.99 -20.93 -9.22
CA ARG A 46 11.45 -21.54 -7.97
C ARG A 46 10.29 -21.72 -7.01
N ARG A 47 10.15 -22.92 -6.46
CA ARG A 47 9.18 -23.26 -5.41
C ARG A 47 9.92 -23.37 -4.09
N VAL A 48 9.35 -22.79 -3.04
CA VAL A 48 9.94 -22.77 -1.70
C VAL A 48 8.87 -23.17 -0.71
N SER A 49 9.13 -24.21 0.09
CA SER A 49 8.24 -24.68 1.14
C SER A 49 8.33 -23.81 2.39
N TYR A 50 7.36 -23.96 3.31
CA TYR A 50 7.40 -23.32 4.62
C TYR A 50 8.65 -23.71 5.41
N GLY A 51 9.02 -24.99 5.40
CA GLY A 51 10.21 -25.51 6.09
C GLY A 51 11.51 -24.94 5.52
N GLU A 52 11.65 -24.92 4.19
CA GLU A 52 12.84 -24.34 3.53
C GLU A 52 12.97 -22.84 3.83
N PHE A 53 11.85 -22.10 3.77
CA PHE A 53 11.88 -20.66 4.05
C PHE A 53 12.17 -20.38 5.52
N ASP A 54 11.57 -21.12 6.46
CA ASP A 54 11.82 -20.99 7.90
C ASP A 54 13.28 -21.26 8.25
N ALA A 55 13.87 -22.29 7.66
CA ALA A 55 15.27 -22.60 7.85
C ALA A 55 16.20 -21.49 7.30
N TRP A 56 15.83 -20.89 6.16
CA TRP A 56 16.58 -19.75 5.62
C TRP A 56 16.44 -18.50 6.51
N VAL A 57 15.24 -18.17 6.95
CA VAL A 57 14.99 -17.09 7.92
C VAL A 57 15.80 -17.31 9.19
N SER A 58 15.87 -18.55 9.70
CA SER A 58 16.67 -18.90 10.89
C SER A 58 18.17 -18.64 10.67
N ALA A 59 18.72 -19.03 9.53
CA ALA A 59 20.13 -18.79 9.23
C ALA A 59 20.46 -17.28 9.23
N VAL A 60 19.59 -16.44 8.63
CA VAL A 60 19.78 -14.99 8.64
C VAL A 60 19.59 -14.41 10.06
N ALA A 61 18.60 -14.86 10.81
CA ALA A 61 18.40 -14.44 12.19
C ALA A 61 19.63 -14.75 13.08
N PHE A 62 20.21 -15.94 12.94
CA PHE A 62 21.44 -16.33 13.65
C PHE A 62 22.65 -15.46 13.25
N ASP A 63 22.82 -15.13 11.96
CA ASP A 63 23.88 -14.23 11.52
C ASP A 63 23.74 -12.83 12.11
N LEU A 64 22.53 -12.27 12.09
CA LEU A 64 22.21 -10.97 12.68
C LEU A 64 22.55 -10.93 14.17
N VAL A 65 22.09 -11.91 14.94
CA VAL A 65 22.35 -12.00 16.40
C VAL A 65 23.85 -12.12 16.69
N ARG A 66 24.58 -12.96 15.93
CA ARG A 66 26.04 -13.14 16.09
C ARG A 66 26.83 -11.88 15.79
N ARG A 67 26.26 -10.94 15.03
CA ARG A 67 26.83 -9.63 14.72
C ARG A 67 26.35 -8.52 15.66
N GLY A 68 25.64 -8.88 16.72
CA GLY A 68 25.20 -7.95 17.76
C GLY A 68 23.91 -7.20 17.44
N VAL A 69 23.16 -7.63 16.41
CA VAL A 69 21.82 -7.07 16.11
C VAL A 69 20.77 -7.75 16.99
N GLY A 70 19.91 -6.96 17.62
CA GLY A 70 18.93 -7.46 18.57
C GLY A 70 17.60 -6.71 18.56
N PRO A 71 16.78 -6.93 19.60
CA PRO A 71 15.47 -6.30 19.72
C PRO A 71 15.54 -4.77 19.69
N GLY A 72 14.65 -4.15 18.89
CA GLY A 72 14.56 -2.69 18.72
C GLY A 72 15.54 -2.10 17.70
N ASP A 73 16.57 -2.85 17.25
CA ASP A 73 17.46 -2.41 16.19
C ASP A 73 16.69 -2.32 14.86
N ARG A 74 17.07 -1.36 14.00
CA ARG A 74 16.43 -1.14 12.71
C ARG A 74 17.15 -1.89 11.60
N VAL A 75 16.40 -2.69 10.84
CA VAL A 75 16.89 -3.48 9.71
C VAL A 75 16.35 -2.88 8.41
N MET A 76 17.16 -2.07 7.73
CA MET A 76 16.81 -1.42 6.47
C MET A 76 16.97 -2.39 5.30
N VAL A 77 15.90 -2.58 4.51
CA VAL A 77 15.87 -3.46 3.34
C VAL A 77 15.42 -2.68 2.11
N GLN A 78 16.37 -2.29 1.24
CA GLN A 78 16.12 -1.60 -0.04
C GLN A 78 16.34 -2.56 -1.22
N LEU A 79 15.41 -3.49 -1.39
CA LEU A 79 15.49 -4.54 -2.40
C LEU A 79 14.23 -4.57 -3.28
N PRO A 80 14.35 -4.97 -4.56
CA PRO A 80 13.19 -5.30 -5.38
C PRO A 80 12.50 -6.55 -4.86
N ASN A 81 11.40 -6.96 -5.52
CA ASN A 81 10.78 -8.25 -5.23
C ASN A 81 11.79 -9.37 -5.47
N CYS A 82 12.26 -9.98 -4.40
CA CYS A 82 13.12 -11.15 -4.37
C CYS A 82 12.94 -11.89 -3.04
N LEU A 83 13.36 -13.14 -3.00
CA LEU A 83 13.19 -13.96 -1.78
C LEU A 83 14.09 -13.48 -0.63
N GLU A 84 15.27 -12.96 -0.94
CA GLU A 84 16.21 -12.38 0.05
C GLU A 84 15.55 -11.19 0.80
N ALA A 85 14.75 -10.36 0.12
CA ALA A 85 14.03 -9.27 0.78
C ALA A 85 13.08 -9.81 1.84
N LEU A 86 12.29 -10.83 1.51
CA LEU A 86 11.33 -11.45 2.44
C LEU A 86 12.02 -12.19 3.59
N VAL A 87 13.14 -12.86 3.30
CA VAL A 87 13.93 -13.54 4.35
C VAL A 87 14.48 -12.54 5.36
N LEU A 88 15.05 -11.42 4.89
CA LEU A 88 15.59 -10.36 5.75
C LEU A 88 14.50 -9.72 6.61
N GLN A 89 13.35 -9.40 6.01
CA GLN A 89 12.21 -8.82 6.71
C GLN A 89 11.69 -9.76 7.82
N VAL A 90 11.45 -11.04 7.50
CA VAL A 90 10.95 -11.99 8.49
C VAL A 90 12.02 -12.30 9.56
N ALA A 91 13.31 -12.32 9.21
CA ALA A 91 14.41 -12.49 10.16
C ALA A 91 14.50 -11.32 11.15
N ALA A 92 14.27 -10.08 10.69
CA ALA A 92 14.17 -8.91 11.57
C ALA A 92 13.06 -9.08 12.61
N PHE A 93 11.84 -9.42 12.19
CA PHE A 93 10.75 -9.71 13.12
C PHE A 93 11.07 -10.85 14.09
N ARG A 94 11.78 -11.89 13.63
CA ARG A 94 12.11 -13.08 14.46
C ARG A 94 13.02 -12.76 15.63
N ILE A 95 13.95 -11.82 15.46
CA ILE A 95 14.87 -11.39 16.53
C ILE A 95 14.34 -10.20 17.34
N GLY A 96 13.10 -9.74 17.07
CA GLY A 96 12.53 -8.56 17.72
C GLY A 96 13.10 -7.23 17.24
N ALA A 97 13.84 -7.22 16.13
CA ALA A 97 14.26 -5.99 15.47
C ALA A 97 13.09 -5.36 14.70
N VAL A 98 13.23 -4.07 14.40
CA VAL A 98 12.25 -3.31 13.62
C VAL A 98 12.59 -3.45 12.14
N ASP A 99 11.75 -4.17 11.40
CA ASP A 99 11.86 -4.24 9.94
C ASP A 99 11.60 -2.87 9.31
N MET A 100 12.47 -2.46 8.40
CA MET A 100 12.39 -1.16 7.74
C MET A 100 12.57 -1.32 6.23
N PRO A 101 11.53 -1.77 5.52
CA PRO A 101 11.58 -1.86 4.08
C PRO A 101 11.55 -0.47 3.45
N VAL A 102 12.45 -0.25 2.50
CA VAL A 102 12.59 1.01 1.75
C VAL A 102 12.37 0.72 0.27
N VAL A 103 11.44 1.46 -0.34
CA VAL A 103 11.12 1.23 -1.76
C VAL A 103 12.32 1.51 -2.67
N PRO A 104 12.64 0.60 -3.62
CA PRO A 104 13.83 0.73 -4.47
C PRO A 104 13.86 1.96 -5.37
N ILE A 105 12.71 2.59 -5.60
CA ILE A 105 12.60 3.83 -6.40
C ILE A 105 13.23 5.05 -5.70
N TYR A 106 13.34 5.03 -4.35
CA TYR A 106 14.00 6.09 -3.61
C TYR A 106 15.49 6.12 -3.95
N ARG A 107 16.01 7.36 -4.07
CA ARG A 107 17.39 7.64 -4.42
C ARG A 107 18.13 8.32 -3.25
N GLU A 108 19.31 8.79 -3.50
CA GLU A 108 20.17 9.38 -2.48
C GLU A 108 19.48 10.43 -1.61
N HIS A 109 18.61 11.26 -2.19
CA HIS A 109 17.93 12.33 -1.43
C HIS A 109 17.04 11.76 -0.32
N GLU A 110 16.11 10.87 -0.67
CA GLU A 110 15.18 10.25 0.28
C GLU A 110 15.91 9.28 1.20
N VAL A 111 16.81 8.46 0.65
CA VAL A 111 17.55 7.46 1.42
C VAL A 111 18.46 8.12 2.46
N ARG A 112 19.10 9.24 2.13
CA ARG A 112 19.90 10.02 3.09
C ARG A 112 19.08 10.48 4.30
N GLN A 113 17.89 11.02 4.06
CA GLN A 113 16.98 11.46 5.13
C GLN A 113 16.56 10.28 6.00
N ILE A 114 16.19 9.16 5.38
CA ILE A 114 15.78 7.92 6.07
C ILE A 114 16.93 7.40 6.95
N VAL A 115 18.15 7.29 6.40
CA VAL A 115 19.32 6.79 7.15
C VAL A 115 19.72 7.74 8.28
N ALA A 116 19.69 9.07 8.03
CA ALA A 116 20.03 10.07 9.04
C ALA A 116 19.08 10.00 10.25
N GLU A 117 17.77 9.82 10.00
CA GLU A 117 16.75 9.74 11.04
C GLU A 117 16.73 8.37 11.73
N SER A 118 16.77 7.28 10.93
CA SER A 118 16.56 5.94 11.47
C SER A 118 17.84 5.30 12.05
N ARG A 119 19.04 5.68 11.58
CA ARG A 119 20.31 5.09 12.01
C ARG A 119 20.26 3.55 12.05
N PRO A 120 20.01 2.86 10.91
CA PRO A 120 19.79 1.42 10.90
C PRO A 120 21.05 0.62 11.30
N ALA A 121 20.87 -0.39 12.15
CA ALA A 121 21.95 -1.32 12.51
C ALA A 121 22.32 -2.27 11.36
N VAL A 122 21.37 -2.51 10.46
CA VAL A 122 21.55 -3.34 9.27
C VAL A 122 21.09 -2.58 8.05
N VAL A 123 21.85 -2.65 6.96
CA VAL A 123 21.44 -2.19 5.64
C VAL A 123 21.55 -3.33 4.63
N ALA A 124 20.52 -3.54 3.83
CA ALA A 124 20.51 -4.48 2.74
C ALA A 124 20.08 -3.78 1.45
N ALA A 125 20.88 -3.93 0.38
CA ALA A 125 20.61 -3.29 -0.89
C ALA A 125 20.99 -4.18 -2.08
N ALA A 126 20.37 -3.89 -3.23
CA ALA A 126 20.81 -4.48 -4.49
C ALA A 126 22.18 -3.92 -4.89
N ALA A 127 23.11 -4.79 -5.25
CA ALA A 127 24.39 -4.36 -5.81
C ALA A 127 24.20 -3.67 -7.17
N GLN A 128 23.17 -4.09 -7.91
CA GLN A 128 22.75 -3.46 -9.17
C GLN A 128 21.23 -3.56 -9.34
N LEU A 129 20.61 -2.46 -9.78
CA LEU A 129 19.18 -2.39 -10.12
C LEU A 129 19.03 -1.57 -11.41
N GLY A 130 18.88 -2.26 -12.55
CA GLY A 130 18.98 -1.64 -13.86
C GLY A 130 20.35 -0.99 -14.07
N THR A 131 20.37 0.32 -14.29
CA THR A 131 21.61 1.12 -14.40
C THR A 131 22.13 1.65 -13.06
N ARG A 132 21.33 1.56 -11.98
CA ARG A 132 21.70 2.04 -10.63
C ARG A 132 22.54 1.02 -9.87
N ARG A 133 23.28 1.52 -8.90
CA ARG A 133 24.07 0.75 -7.94
C ARG A 133 23.72 1.16 -6.51
N PRO A 134 22.55 0.72 -5.97
CA PRO A 134 22.06 1.16 -4.66
C PRO A 134 23.06 0.92 -3.50
N ALA A 135 23.87 -0.14 -3.55
CA ALA A 135 24.90 -0.38 -2.55
C ALA A 135 25.99 0.71 -2.57
N ASP A 136 26.46 1.16 -3.75
CA ASP A 136 27.44 2.26 -3.88
C ASP A 136 26.82 3.59 -3.38
N GLU A 137 25.54 3.85 -3.70
CA GLU A 137 24.80 5.03 -3.23
C GLU A 137 24.73 5.05 -1.70
N LEU A 138 24.43 3.89 -1.08
CA LEU A 138 24.42 3.74 0.37
C LEU A 138 25.79 3.89 1.03
N ASP A 139 26.86 3.35 0.44
CA ASP A 139 28.21 3.55 0.97
C ASP A 139 28.58 5.04 1.04
N THR A 140 28.22 5.81 0.00
CA THR A 140 28.41 7.27 -0.02
C THR A 140 27.63 7.94 1.11
N ILE A 141 26.34 7.62 1.25
CA ILE A 141 25.46 8.19 2.28
C ILE A 141 25.96 7.87 3.70
N LEU A 142 26.33 6.60 3.93
CA LEU A 142 26.83 6.13 5.23
C LEU A 142 28.13 6.85 5.62
N ALA A 143 29.05 7.01 4.67
CA ALA A 143 30.32 7.72 4.88
C ALA A 143 30.09 9.19 5.22
N GLU A 144 29.23 9.90 4.49
CA GLU A 144 28.90 11.30 4.73
C GLU A 144 28.19 11.53 6.06
N LEU A 145 27.32 10.60 6.49
CA LEU A 145 26.62 10.66 7.77
C LEU A 145 27.46 10.16 8.96
N GLY A 146 28.67 9.67 8.72
CA GLY A 146 29.49 9.04 9.76
C GLY A 146 28.75 7.90 10.45
N HIS A 147 28.01 7.10 9.70
CA HIS A 147 27.22 5.99 10.22
C HIS A 147 27.78 4.66 9.72
N ASP A 148 28.11 3.75 10.65
CA ASP A 148 28.65 2.43 10.36
C ASP A 148 27.68 1.35 10.87
N PRO A 149 26.83 0.79 10.00
CA PRO A 149 25.94 -0.30 10.38
C PRO A 149 26.72 -1.55 10.77
N ALA A 150 26.22 -2.31 11.75
CA ALA A 150 26.83 -3.57 12.15
C ALA A 150 26.87 -4.60 11.02
N VAL A 151 25.90 -4.53 10.09
CA VAL A 151 25.78 -5.46 8.97
C VAL A 151 25.41 -4.73 7.67
N ARG A 152 26.09 -5.10 6.58
CA ARG A 152 25.77 -4.66 5.22
C ARG A 152 25.60 -5.87 4.32
N TYR A 153 24.39 -6.06 3.75
CA TYR A 153 24.10 -7.15 2.81
C TYR A 153 23.92 -6.64 1.38
N ALA A 154 24.68 -7.18 0.44
CA ALA A 154 24.49 -6.96 -1.00
C ALA A 154 23.73 -8.16 -1.61
N VAL A 155 22.74 -7.87 -2.44
CA VAL A 155 21.96 -8.88 -3.18
C VAL A 155 22.20 -8.74 -4.68
N GLY A 156 22.29 -9.88 -5.37
CA GLY A 156 22.47 -10.01 -6.80
C GLY A 156 23.92 -10.17 -7.25
N ARG A 157 24.86 -9.39 -6.73
CA ARG A 157 26.31 -9.49 -7.01
C ARG A 157 27.12 -9.21 -5.76
N GLU A 158 28.38 -9.68 -5.75
CA GLU A 158 29.34 -9.29 -4.71
C GLU A 158 29.60 -7.79 -4.75
N HIS A 159 29.72 -7.19 -3.57
CA HIS A 159 30.04 -5.79 -3.38
C HIS A 159 31.16 -5.66 -2.32
N PRO A 160 32.25 -4.91 -2.58
CA PRO A 160 33.35 -4.77 -1.63
C PRO A 160 32.88 -4.25 -0.26
N GLY A 161 33.30 -4.92 0.80
CA GLY A 161 32.92 -4.56 2.17
C GLY A 161 31.49 -4.95 2.60
N TRP A 162 30.69 -5.51 1.69
CA TRP A 162 29.37 -6.04 1.98
C TRP A 162 29.38 -7.57 1.95
N GLN A 163 28.42 -8.15 2.62
CA GLN A 163 28.25 -9.59 2.70
C GLN A 163 27.08 -10.02 1.82
N ARG A 164 27.07 -11.26 1.38
CA ARG A 164 25.85 -11.86 0.83
C ARG A 164 24.90 -12.26 1.96
N VAL A 165 23.62 -12.30 1.70
CA VAL A 165 22.64 -12.87 2.61
C VAL A 165 22.97 -14.37 2.80
N PRO A 166 23.13 -14.86 4.05
CA PRO A 166 23.43 -16.27 4.28
C PRO A 166 22.38 -17.19 3.70
N ALA A 167 22.78 -18.33 3.15
CA ALA A 167 21.86 -19.37 2.72
C ALA A 167 21.48 -20.29 3.89
N GLN A 168 20.46 -21.11 3.67
CA GLN A 168 20.03 -22.12 4.62
C GLN A 168 21.19 -23.04 5.04
N GLY A 169 21.35 -23.27 6.35
CA GLY A 169 22.35 -24.17 6.91
C GLY A 169 23.77 -23.63 6.95
N GLU A 170 24.05 -22.43 6.45
CA GLU A 170 25.40 -21.85 6.45
C GLU A 170 25.82 -21.28 7.81
N ILE A 171 24.86 -20.85 8.61
CA ILE A 171 25.12 -20.25 9.92
C ILE A 171 24.74 -21.26 11.00
N ALA A 172 25.67 -21.54 11.91
CA ALA A 172 25.38 -22.39 13.05
C ALA A 172 24.30 -21.77 13.95
N GLU A 173 23.44 -22.63 14.47
CA GLU A 173 22.39 -22.22 15.39
C GLU A 173 22.95 -21.44 16.59
N THR A 174 22.26 -20.40 16.98
CA THR A 174 22.55 -19.62 18.18
C THR A 174 21.26 -19.28 18.91
N ALA A 175 21.35 -18.98 20.21
CA ALA A 175 20.19 -18.56 20.98
C ALA A 175 19.64 -17.24 20.41
N LEU A 176 18.37 -17.22 20.09
CA LEU A 176 17.69 -15.98 19.72
C LEU A 176 17.34 -15.17 20.97
N PRO A 177 17.30 -13.84 20.88
CA PRO A 177 16.89 -13.00 21.98
C PRO A 177 15.43 -13.28 22.37
N GLU A 178 15.09 -12.93 23.61
CA GLU A 178 13.70 -12.98 24.07
C GLU A 178 12.86 -12.02 23.23
N PRO A 179 11.75 -12.48 22.68
CA PRO A 179 10.95 -11.67 21.78
C PRO A 179 10.27 -10.50 22.51
N LEU A 180 10.22 -9.33 21.84
CA LEU A 180 9.46 -8.18 22.34
C LEU A 180 7.94 -8.48 22.35
N PRO A 181 7.18 -7.85 23.27
CA PRO A 181 5.71 -7.89 23.26
C PRO A 181 5.14 -7.50 21.88
N ALA A 182 4.00 -8.09 21.51
CA ALA A 182 3.36 -7.83 20.22
C ALA A 182 2.94 -6.36 20.01
N GLN A 183 2.85 -5.57 21.08
CA GLN A 183 2.50 -4.16 21.12
C GLN A 183 3.71 -3.22 20.94
N GLU A 184 4.92 -3.75 20.96
CA GLU A 184 6.12 -2.96 20.67
C GLU A 184 6.30 -2.74 19.16
N PRO A 185 6.96 -1.61 18.75
CA PRO A 185 7.24 -1.35 17.34
C PRO A 185 8.00 -2.50 16.67
N ALA A 186 7.49 -2.97 15.55
CA ALA A 186 8.06 -4.10 14.80
C ALA A 186 8.29 -3.79 13.33
N LEU A 187 7.60 -2.78 12.78
CA LEU A 187 7.71 -2.35 11.38
C LEU A 187 7.77 -0.83 11.31
N LEU A 188 8.74 -0.30 10.58
CA LEU A 188 8.89 1.12 10.29
C LEU A 188 8.78 1.34 8.78
N LEU A 189 7.72 1.99 8.34
CA LEU A 189 7.50 2.29 6.93
C LEU A 189 7.58 3.80 6.66
N TYR A 190 8.42 4.17 5.72
CA TYR A 190 8.49 5.54 5.23
C TYR A 190 7.49 5.76 4.10
N THR A 191 6.51 6.63 4.34
CA THR A 191 5.49 6.99 3.35
C THR A 191 5.87 8.29 2.66
N SER A 192 5.61 8.36 1.34
CA SER A 192 5.73 9.61 0.58
C SER A 192 4.56 10.51 0.94
N GLY A 193 4.76 11.41 1.91
CA GLY A 193 3.79 12.45 2.21
C GLY A 193 3.68 13.46 1.07
N THR A 194 2.64 14.29 1.11
CA THR A 194 2.50 15.49 0.24
C THR A 194 3.52 16.59 0.57
N THR A 195 4.30 16.43 1.63
CA THR A 195 5.46 17.26 2.03
C THR A 195 6.75 16.64 1.48
N SER A 196 7.81 17.45 1.38
CA SER A 196 9.09 17.09 0.73
C SER A 196 9.86 15.92 1.37
N ALA A 197 9.58 15.56 2.63
CA ALA A 197 10.31 14.52 3.36
C ALA A 197 9.46 13.24 3.58
N PRO A 198 10.05 12.03 3.45
CA PRO A 198 9.39 10.78 3.84
C PRO A 198 9.04 10.77 5.33
N LYS A 199 7.92 10.13 5.69
CA LYS A 199 7.40 10.06 7.06
C LYS A 199 7.48 8.63 7.56
N GLY A 200 8.18 8.40 8.66
CA GLY A 200 8.31 7.07 9.25
C GLY A 200 7.12 6.73 10.16
N ALA A 201 6.27 5.80 9.73
CA ALA A 201 5.14 5.27 10.52
C ALA A 201 5.56 3.99 11.24
N LEU A 202 5.37 3.94 12.56
CA LEU A 202 5.69 2.80 13.41
C LEU A 202 4.46 1.93 13.64
N LEU A 203 4.55 0.67 13.23
CA LEU A 203 3.51 -0.35 13.38
C LEU A 203 3.98 -1.47 14.31
N THR A 204 3.02 -2.09 15.01
CA THR A 204 3.27 -3.22 15.91
C THR A 204 2.84 -4.54 15.26
N SER A 205 3.37 -5.65 15.77
CA SER A 205 2.86 -6.98 15.40
C SER A 205 1.38 -7.13 15.71
N ALA A 206 0.89 -6.58 16.83
CA ALA A 206 -0.51 -6.63 17.22
C ALA A 206 -1.41 -5.92 16.19
N ALA A 207 -1.00 -4.74 15.68
CA ALA A 207 -1.73 -4.01 14.65
C ALA A 207 -1.79 -4.79 13.32
N LEU A 208 -0.66 -5.36 12.90
CA LEU A 208 -0.59 -6.19 11.69
C LEU A 208 -1.45 -7.45 11.82
N ILE A 209 -1.39 -8.17 12.94
CA ILE A 209 -2.20 -9.37 13.18
C ILE A 209 -3.70 -9.04 13.21
N ALA A 210 -4.09 -7.90 13.82
CA ALA A 210 -5.47 -7.43 13.78
C ALA A 210 -5.96 -7.20 12.35
N HIS A 211 -5.12 -6.55 11.51
CA HIS A 211 -5.40 -6.39 10.09
C HIS A 211 -5.58 -7.73 9.37
N LEU A 212 -4.65 -8.68 9.55
CA LEU A 212 -4.73 -9.99 8.90
C LEU A 212 -6.00 -10.76 9.27
N ARG A 213 -6.42 -10.70 10.55
CA ARG A 213 -7.66 -11.30 11.03
C ARG A 213 -8.89 -10.69 10.39
N ASN A 214 -8.95 -9.36 10.37
CA ASN A 214 -10.06 -8.66 9.75
C ASN A 214 -10.12 -8.92 8.25
N PHE A 215 -8.99 -8.83 7.59
CA PHE A 215 -8.91 -8.95 6.14
C PHE A 215 -9.19 -10.38 5.67
N SER A 216 -8.71 -11.41 6.40
CA SER A 216 -9.04 -12.80 6.09
C SER A 216 -10.55 -13.08 6.18
N ARG A 217 -11.24 -12.50 7.16
CA ARG A 217 -12.70 -12.65 7.33
C ARG A 217 -13.48 -11.99 6.19
N VAL A 218 -13.10 -10.76 5.82
CA VAL A 218 -13.79 -10.02 4.75
C VAL A 218 -13.59 -10.67 3.38
N LEU A 219 -12.40 -11.23 3.13
CA LEU A 219 -12.09 -11.91 1.87
C LEU A 219 -12.59 -13.36 1.84
N ASP A 220 -13.07 -13.90 2.97
CA ASP A 220 -13.33 -15.33 3.16
C ASP A 220 -12.11 -16.18 2.73
N ALA A 221 -10.91 -15.71 3.11
CA ALA A 221 -9.65 -16.28 2.66
C ALA A 221 -9.13 -17.33 3.65
N GLY A 222 -8.72 -18.48 3.14
CA GLY A 222 -8.18 -19.60 3.90
C GLY A 222 -6.90 -20.17 3.30
N ALA A 223 -6.50 -21.32 3.82
CA ALA A 223 -5.27 -22.00 3.44
C ALA A 223 -5.20 -22.39 1.95
N ASP A 224 -6.33 -22.55 1.29
CA ASP A 224 -6.36 -22.95 -0.13
C ASP A 224 -6.22 -21.77 -1.11
N CYS A 225 -6.16 -20.54 -0.59
CA CYS A 225 -5.93 -19.37 -1.42
C CYS A 225 -4.55 -19.40 -2.05
N VAL A 226 -4.49 -18.94 -3.29
CA VAL A 226 -3.26 -18.66 -4.01
C VAL A 226 -3.21 -17.16 -4.30
N ILE A 227 -2.26 -16.47 -3.67
CA ILE A 227 -2.20 -15.01 -3.69
C ILE A 227 -1.20 -14.55 -4.75
N LEU A 228 -1.65 -13.77 -5.74
CA LEU A 228 -0.74 -13.10 -6.66
C LEU A 228 -0.17 -11.84 -6.00
N CYS A 229 1.14 -11.78 -5.82
CA CYS A 229 1.86 -10.63 -5.31
C CYS A 229 2.72 -9.99 -6.41
N ALA A 230 2.21 -8.91 -7.01
CA ALA A 230 2.93 -8.10 -7.98
C ALA A 230 3.34 -6.73 -7.40
N THR A 231 2.78 -6.34 -6.27
CA THR A 231 3.13 -5.12 -5.54
C THR A 231 4.52 -5.25 -4.93
N PRO A 232 5.32 -4.16 -4.84
CA PRO A 232 6.63 -4.21 -4.21
C PRO A 232 6.55 -4.71 -2.77
N VAL A 233 7.35 -5.73 -2.44
CA VAL A 233 7.44 -6.29 -1.07
C VAL A 233 8.09 -5.34 -0.06
N SER A 234 8.68 -4.26 -0.55
CA SER A 234 9.14 -3.12 0.25
C SER A 234 8.02 -2.13 0.60
N HIS A 235 6.80 -2.36 0.14
CA HIS A 235 5.59 -1.62 0.50
C HIS A 235 4.69 -2.52 1.36
N LEU A 236 3.91 -1.94 2.28
CA LEU A 236 3.06 -2.72 3.19
C LEU A 236 2.17 -3.74 2.46
N SER A 237 1.50 -3.33 1.39
CA SER A 237 0.62 -4.22 0.62
C SER A 237 1.37 -5.40 -0.02
N GLY A 238 2.59 -5.17 -0.52
CA GLY A 238 3.43 -6.23 -1.08
C GLY A 238 4.02 -7.15 0.00
N PHE A 239 4.42 -6.61 1.15
CA PHE A 239 4.86 -7.40 2.30
C PHE A 239 3.72 -8.28 2.84
N VAL A 240 2.51 -7.71 2.96
CA VAL A 240 1.32 -8.46 3.37
C VAL A 240 1.00 -9.56 2.35
N ALA A 241 0.85 -9.23 1.06
CA ALA A 241 0.51 -10.21 0.03
C ALA A 241 1.62 -11.24 -0.23
N GLY A 242 2.87 -10.83 -0.09
CA GLY A 242 4.06 -11.65 -0.36
C GLY A 242 4.29 -12.73 0.69
N VAL A 243 4.29 -12.38 1.96
CA VAL A 243 4.68 -13.33 3.02
C VAL A 243 3.74 -13.38 4.21
N VAL A 244 3.27 -12.24 4.72
CA VAL A 244 2.59 -12.21 6.03
C VAL A 244 1.20 -12.80 5.97
N PHE A 245 0.42 -12.47 4.95
CA PHE A 245 -0.92 -12.98 4.78
C PHE A 245 -0.95 -14.47 4.39
N PRO A 246 -0.14 -14.95 3.41
CA PRO A 246 -0.03 -16.39 3.17
C PRO A 246 0.42 -17.15 4.42
N ALA A 247 1.42 -16.68 5.18
CA ALA A 247 1.86 -17.33 6.41
C ALA A 247 0.78 -17.36 7.51
N PHE A 248 -0.02 -16.28 7.62
CA PHE A 248 -1.15 -16.23 8.54
C PHE A 248 -2.24 -17.26 8.20
N LEU A 249 -2.54 -17.43 6.91
CA LEU A 249 -3.56 -18.36 6.42
C LEU A 249 -3.09 -19.82 6.30
N GLY A 250 -1.78 -20.06 6.20
CA GLY A 250 -1.22 -21.32 5.72
C GLY A 250 -1.38 -21.50 4.20
N ALA A 251 -1.54 -20.41 3.47
CA ALA A 251 -1.72 -20.33 2.02
C ALA A 251 -0.38 -20.23 1.28
N ARG A 252 -0.40 -19.98 -0.04
CA ARG A 252 0.80 -19.70 -0.82
C ARG A 252 0.72 -18.41 -1.59
N SER A 253 1.87 -17.83 -1.89
CA SER A 253 2.00 -16.61 -2.71
C SER A 253 2.75 -16.89 -4.00
N VAL A 254 2.29 -16.31 -5.09
CA VAL A 254 3.00 -16.27 -6.37
C VAL A 254 3.53 -14.86 -6.56
N ILE A 255 4.84 -14.70 -6.44
CA ILE A 255 5.49 -13.40 -6.42
C ILE A 255 6.04 -13.10 -7.82
N MET A 256 5.70 -11.92 -8.33
CA MET A 256 6.27 -11.40 -9.59
C MET A 256 7.41 -10.43 -9.27
N SER A 257 8.50 -10.49 -10.02
CA SER A 257 9.62 -9.54 -9.90
C SER A 257 9.27 -8.11 -10.33
N GLY A 258 8.20 -7.95 -11.12
CA GLY A 258 7.63 -6.68 -11.55
C GLY A 258 6.32 -6.92 -12.32
N TRP A 259 5.54 -5.87 -12.49
CA TRP A 259 4.26 -5.97 -13.17
C TRP A 259 4.45 -6.07 -14.69
N ARG A 260 3.97 -7.15 -15.27
CA ARG A 260 3.86 -7.40 -16.72
C ARG A 260 2.51 -8.09 -16.98
N PRO A 261 1.52 -7.39 -17.56
CA PRO A 261 0.14 -7.87 -17.63
C PRO A 261 -0.03 -9.23 -18.32
N ASP A 262 0.70 -9.46 -19.42
CA ASP A 262 0.60 -10.72 -20.19
C ASP A 262 1.20 -11.90 -19.41
N GLU A 263 2.32 -11.67 -18.70
CA GLU A 263 2.90 -12.66 -17.79
C GLU A 263 1.98 -12.91 -16.59
N ALA A 264 1.34 -11.86 -16.05
CA ALA A 264 0.42 -11.99 -14.94
C ALA A 264 -0.76 -12.92 -15.29
N VAL A 265 -1.36 -12.76 -16.47
CA VAL A 265 -2.44 -13.67 -16.95
C VAL A 265 -1.95 -15.11 -17.05
N GLN A 266 -0.74 -15.34 -17.59
CA GLN A 266 -0.16 -16.69 -17.70
C GLN A 266 0.10 -17.31 -16.32
N VAL A 267 0.67 -16.53 -15.41
CA VAL A 267 0.98 -16.96 -14.02
C VAL A 267 -0.31 -17.25 -13.25
N ILE A 268 -1.34 -16.40 -13.37
CA ILE A 268 -2.66 -16.63 -12.77
C ILE A 268 -3.24 -17.97 -13.24
N GLY A 269 -3.22 -18.23 -14.54
CA GLY A 269 -3.71 -19.49 -15.10
C GLY A 269 -2.90 -20.70 -14.64
N LYS A 270 -1.57 -20.63 -14.77
CA LYS A 270 -0.65 -21.72 -14.42
C LYS A 270 -0.69 -22.10 -12.95
N GLU A 271 -0.63 -21.10 -12.09
CA GLU A 271 -0.56 -21.29 -10.63
C GLU A 271 -1.95 -21.31 -9.98
N ARG A 272 -3.03 -21.08 -10.76
CA ARG A 272 -4.41 -20.97 -10.30
C ARG A 272 -4.56 -19.96 -9.17
N ALA A 273 -3.98 -18.75 -9.38
CA ALA A 273 -4.10 -17.68 -8.40
C ALA A 273 -5.56 -17.26 -8.27
N SER A 274 -6.08 -17.24 -7.05
CA SER A 274 -7.47 -16.92 -6.73
C SER A 274 -7.66 -15.49 -6.24
N LEU A 275 -6.63 -14.92 -5.59
CA LEU A 275 -6.67 -13.62 -4.94
C LEU A 275 -5.51 -12.75 -5.42
N ALA A 276 -5.80 -11.47 -5.68
CA ALA A 276 -4.77 -10.44 -5.79
C ALA A 276 -5.17 -9.19 -5.00
N MET A 277 -4.17 -8.44 -4.56
CA MET A 277 -4.37 -7.14 -3.95
C MET A 277 -3.33 -6.15 -4.49
N GLY A 278 -3.75 -4.90 -4.71
CA GLY A 278 -2.83 -3.91 -5.26
C GLY A 278 -3.50 -2.68 -5.86
N ALA A 279 -2.73 -1.99 -6.71
CA ALA A 279 -3.17 -0.76 -7.34
C ALA A 279 -4.22 -1.00 -8.45
N THR A 280 -5.05 0.00 -8.67
CA THR A 280 -6.10 0.02 -9.71
C THR A 280 -5.57 -0.30 -11.11
N VAL A 281 -4.35 0.13 -11.44
CA VAL A 281 -3.74 -0.10 -12.77
C VAL A 281 -3.56 -1.60 -13.05
N PHE A 282 -3.20 -2.41 -12.06
CA PHE A 282 -3.02 -3.85 -12.25
C PHE A 282 -4.35 -4.53 -12.58
N LEU A 283 -5.44 -4.15 -11.90
CA LEU A 283 -6.77 -4.64 -12.23
C LEU A 283 -7.21 -4.21 -13.64
N SER A 284 -6.98 -2.94 -13.98
CA SER A 284 -7.33 -2.41 -15.32
C SER A 284 -6.65 -3.18 -16.43
N ASP A 285 -5.36 -3.46 -16.27
CA ASP A 285 -4.57 -4.23 -17.24
C ASP A 285 -5.08 -5.68 -17.37
N LEU A 286 -5.39 -6.34 -16.25
CA LEU A 286 -5.95 -7.70 -16.25
C LEU A 286 -7.32 -7.75 -16.95
N VAL A 287 -8.22 -6.82 -16.58
CA VAL A 287 -9.55 -6.73 -17.18
C VAL A 287 -9.46 -6.54 -18.70
N GLN A 288 -8.58 -5.65 -19.16
CA GLN A 288 -8.35 -5.45 -20.59
C GLN A 288 -7.90 -6.72 -21.30
N ARG A 289 -6.99 -7.52 -20.69
CA ARG A 289 -6.55 -8.81 -21.27
C ARG A 289 -7.66 -9.84 -21.29
N TYR A 290 -8.46 -9.90 -20.23
CA TYR A 290 -9.60 -10.83 -20.15
C TYR A 290 -10.72 -10.48 -21.15
N GLU A 291 -10.99 -9.20 -21.37
CA GLU A 291 -11.91 -8.71 -22.42
C GLU A 291 -11.41 -9.07 -23.83
N ALA A 292 -10.09 -9.06 -24.03
CA ALA A 292 -9.46 -9.49 -25.28
C ALA A 292 -9.40 -11.02 -25.44
N GLY A 293 -9.99 -11.80 -24.53
CA GLY A 293 -10.07 -13.26 -24.61
C GLY A 293 -8.93 -14.02 -23.96
N ALA A 294 -8.02 -13.38 -23.23
CA ALA A 294 -7.00 -14.07 -22.44
C ALA A 294 -7.61 -14.75 -21.19
N GLY A 295 -6.86 -15.66 -20.56
CA GLY A 295 -7.24 -16.28 -19.28
C GLY A 295 -8.53 -17.09 -19.35
N GLN A 296 -8.75 -17.87 -20.43
CA GLN A 296 -9.97 -18.67 -20.59
C GLN A 296 -10.06 -19.84 -19.61
N ASP A 297 -8.90 -20.41 -19.23
CA ASP A 297 -8.84 -21.59 -18.36
C ASP A 297 -9.00 -21.25 -16.87
N HIS A 298 -8.53 -20.09 -16.47
CA HIS A 298 -8.62 -19.62 -15.08
C HIS A 298 -8.37 -18.10 -14.98
N ARG A 299 -9.15 -17.43 -14.15
CA ARG A 299 -9.04 -16.01 -13.81
C ARG A 299 -9.00 -15.85 -12.31
N LEU A 300 -8.61 -14.66 -11.83
CA LEU A 300 -8.74 -14.35 -10.41
C LEU A 300 -10.20 -14.41 -9.97
N ASP A 301 -10.45 -14.98 -8.80
CA ASP A 301 -11.77 -14.93 -8.17
C ASP A 301 -12.04 -13.54 -7.58
N LEU A 302 -11.01 -12.94 -6.98
CA LEU A 302 -11.13 -11.70 -6.24
C LEU A 302 -9.91 -10.78 -6.44
N TYR A 303 -10.20 -9.50 -6.63
CA TYR A 303 -9.20 -8.42 -6.61
C TYR A 303 -9.56 -7.35 -5.56
N ALA A 304 -8.71 -7.19 -4.54
CA ALA A 304 -8.84 -6.12 -3.54
C ALA A 304 -8.00 -4.91 -3.95
N ALA A 305 -8.65 -3.84 -4.40
CA ALA A 305 -8.00 -2.60 -4.82
C ALA A 305 -7.92 -1.61 -3.66
N ALA A 306 -6.71 -1.11 -3.38
CA ALA A 306 -6.45 -0.11 -2.35
C ALA A 306 -5.36 0.87 -2.79
N GLY A 307 -5.29 2.03 -2.10
CA GLY A 307 -4.24 3.03 -2.31
C GLY A 307 -4.46 3.99 -3.47
N ALA A 308 -5.43 3.73 -4.33
CA ALA A 308 -5.85 4.62 -5.42
C ALA A 308 -7.36 4.45 -5.66
N THR A 309 -7.96 5.44 -6.30
CA THR A 309 -9.38 5.38 -6.69
C THR A 309 -9.62 4.22 -7.66
N LEU A 310 -10.61 3.40 -7.35
CA LEU A 310 -11.13 2.37 -8.26
C LEU A 310 -12.42 2.89 -8.91
N PRO A 311 -12.42 3.22 -10.21
CA PRO A 311 -13.63 3.72 -10.88
C PRO A 311 -14.76 2.69 -10.85
N PRO A 312 -16.02 3.10 -10.63
CA PRO A 312 -17.18 2.21 -10.67
C PRO A 312 -17.28 1.40 -11.97
N SER A 313 -16.96 2.02 -13.10
CA SER A 313 -16.94 1.36 -14.41
C SER A 313 -15.95 0.19 -14.48
N LEU A 314 -14.78 0.31 -13.83
CA LEU A 314 -13.79 -0.77 -13.81
C LEU A 314 -14.26 -1.94 -12.92
N VAL A 315 -14.95 -1.67 -11.81
CA VAL A 315 -15.57 -2.73 -10.99
C VAL A 315 -16.59 -3.52 -11.82
N LEU A 316 -17.46 -2.82 -12.55
CA LEU A 316 -18.46 -3.47 -13.41
C LEU A 316 -17.85 -4.28 -14.57
N ARG A 317 -16.79 -3.76 -15.19
CA ARG A 317 -16.05 -4.48 -16.24
C ARG A 317 -15.34 -5.73 -15.67
N ALA A 318 -14.74 -5.62 -14.49
CA ALA A 318 -14.13 -6.76 -13.81
C ALA A 318 -15.16 -7.86 -13.53
N GLU A 319 -16.35 -7.49 -13.03
CA GLU A 319 -17.45 -8.41 -12.78
C GLU A 319 -17.90 -9.10 -14.08
N ALA A 320 -18.00 -8.36 -15.19
CA ALA A 320 -18.39 -8.90 -16.51
C ALA A 320 -17.40 -9.96 -17.05
N VAL A 321 -16.13 -9.88 -16.67
CA VAL A 321 -15.11 -10.88 -17.03
C VAL A 321 -14.90 -11.94 -15.93
N GLY A 322 -15.75 -11.99 -14.92
CA GLY A 322 -15.74 -13.00 -13.85
C GLY A 322 -14.75 -12.72 -12.70
N VAL A 323 -14.21 -11.51 -12.59
CA VAL A 323 -13.33 -11.10 -11.49
C VAL A 323 -14.14 -10.22 -10.53
N ARG A 324 -14.33 -10.69 -9.29
CA ARG A 324 -14.92 -9.86 -8.25
C ARG A 324 -13.93 -8.80 -7.81
N ALA A 325 -14.20 -7.55 -8.15
CA ALA A 325 -13.39 -6.42 -7.69
C ALA A 325 -14.05 -5.75 -6.50
N MET A 326 -13.25 -5.38 -5.50
CA MET A 326 -13.70 -4.65 -4.33
C MET A 326 -12.83 -3.42 -4.09
N ARG A 327 -13.47 -2.34 -3.69
CA ARG A 327 -12.78 -1.14 -3.20
C ARG A 327 -12.47 -1.33 -1.72
N CYS A 328 -11.28 -0.89 -1.33
CA CYS A 328 -10.83 -0.93 0.06
C CYS A 328 -10.28 0.44 0.46
N TYR A 329 -10.64 0.89 1.65
CA TYR A 329 -10.05 2.08 2.26
C TYR A 329 -9.04 1.67 3.32
N GLY A 330 -7.87 2.31 3.27
CA GLY A 330 -6.80 2.08 4.21
C GLY A 330 -5.48 2.69 3.76
N MET A 331 -4.51 2.66 4.65
CA MET A 331 -3.19 3.26 4.46
C MET A 331 -2.15 2.57 5.33
N THR A 332 -0.90 2.99 5.22
CA THR A 332 0.17 2.46 6.07
C THR A 332 -0.15 2.65 7.55
N GLU A 333 -0.67 3.81 7.91
CA GLU A 333 -1.00 4.19 9.28
C GLU A 333 -2.11 3.34 9.93
N THR A 334 -2.92 2.65 9.11
CA THR A 334 -3.92 1.68 9.56
C THR A 334 -3.47 0.22 9.39
N ALA A 335 -2.16 -0.02 9.31
CA ALA A 335 -1.55 -1.34 9.02
C ALA A 335 -2.15 -2.04 7.78
N GLY A 336 -2.74 -1.29 6.88
CA GLY A 336 -3.42 -1.78 5.69
C GLY A 336 -4.88 -1.32 5.60
N VAL A 337 -5.77 -2.22 5.24
CA VAL A 337 -7.19 -1.93 5.02
C VAL A 337 -7.94 -1.77 6.34
N CYS A 338 -8.71 -0.68 6.49
CA CYS A 338 -9.58 -0.42 7.65
C CYS A 338 -11.07 -0.41 7.32
N ALA A 339 -11.42 -0.32 6.01
CA ALA A 339 -12.75 -0.60 5.52
C ALA A 339 -12.68 -1.37 4.19
N ALA A 340 -13.51 -2.39 4.03
CA ALA A 340 -13.57 -3.23 2.83
C ALA A 340 -14.99 -3.76 2.63
N ALA A 341 -15.39 -3.98 1.38
CA ALA A 341 -16.70 -4.53 1.09
C ALA A 341 -16.76 -6.01 1.51
N PRO A 342 -17.81 -6.47 2.22
CA PRO A 342 -18.05 -7.89 2.45
C PRO A 342 -18.09 -8.67 1.12
N GLY A 343 -17.68 -9.94 1.16
CA GLY A 343 -17.59 -10.78 -0.04
C GLY A 343 -18.92 -10.99 -0.77
N ASP A 344 -20.04 -10.93 -0.07
CA ASP A 344 -21.41 -11.06 -0.56
C ASP A 344 -22.09 -9.71 -0.89
N ALA A 345 -21.39 -8.59 -0.69
CA ALA A 345 -21.95 -7.28 -0.96
C ALA A 345 -22.35 -7.11 -2.44
N PRO A 346 -23.53 -6.52 -2.72
CA PRO A 346 -23.99 -6.25 -4.08
C PRO A 346 -22.99 -5.40 -4.87
N VAL A 347 -22.90 -5.63 -6.18
CA VAL A 347 -21.92 -4.97 -7.06
C VAL A 347 -22.08 -3.44 -7.11
N ASP A 348 -23.29 -2.93 -7.01
CA ASP A 348 -23.57 -1.51 -6.93
C ASP A 348 -22.98 -0.87 -5.67
N ARG A 349 -23.07 -1.54 -4.51
CA ARG A 349 -22.40 -1.10 -3.29
C ARG A 349 -20.87 -1.17 -3.43
N ARG A 350 -20.32 -2.30 -3.91
CA ARG A 350 -18.87 -2.49 -4.10
C ARG A 350 -18.25 -1.50 -5.09
N SER A 351 -19.02 -1.03 -6.07
CA SER A 351 -18.55 -0.08 -7.07
C SER A 351 -18.55 1.38 -6.59
N GLN A 352 -19.43 1.75 -5.65
CA GLN A 352 -19.63 3.13 -5.23
C GLN A 352 -19.04 3.46 -3.85
N TRP A 353 -18.81 2.47 -2.99
CA TRP A 353 -18.31 2.62 -1.64
C TRP A 353 -16.96 1.95 -1.46
N ASP A 354 -16.12 2.52 -0.61
CA ASP A 354 -14.77 2.03 -0.32
C ASP A 354 -14.76 0.94 0.76
N GLY A 355 -15.94 0.46 1.13
CA GLY A 355 -16.16 -0.68 2.01
C GLY A 355 -16.84 -0.33 3.32
N GLN A 356 -17.15 -1.37 4.08
CA GLN A 356 -17.69 -1.29 5.43
C GLN A 356 -16.55 -1.31 6.45
N ILE A 357 -16.70 -0.54 7.52
CA ILE A 357 -15.72 -0.44 8.61
C ILE A 357 -15.44 -1.84 9.17
N LEU A 358 -14.16 -2.21 9.26
CA LEU A 358 -13.75 -3.52 9.76
C LEU A 358 -13.98 -3.67 11.27
N PRO A 359 -14.19 -4.89 11.78
CA PRO A 359 -14.41 -5.14 13.20
C PRO A 359 -13.35 -4.49 14.10
N GLY A 360 -13.79 -3.78 15.14
CA GLY A 360 -12.94 -3.08 16.09
C GLY A 360 -12.38 -1.75 15.60
N MET A 361 -12.49 -1.43 14.30
CA MET A 361 -12.19 -0.10 13.77
C MET A 361 -13.36 0.83 14.01
N GLU A 362 -13.06 2.10 14.17
CA GLU A 362 -14.01 3.21 14.27
C GLU A 362 -13.60 4.25 13.25
N ILE A 363 -14.52 4.68 12.40
CA ILE A 363 -14.32 5.74 11.40
C ILE A 363 -15.51 6.67 11.48
N GLU A 364 -15.25 7.97 11.59
CA GLU A 364 -16.28 9.01 11.70
C GLU A 364 -15.93 10.18 10.79
N ALA A 365 -16.94 10.82 10.23
CA ALA A 365 -16.80 12.13 9.60
C ALA A 365 -16.96 13.22 10.67
N VAL A 366 -16.11 14.22 10.64
CA VAL A 366 -16.12 15.33 11.60
C VAL A 366 -16.14 16.69 10.89
N SER A 367 -16.69 17.68 11.59
CA SER A 367 -16.65 19.10 11.20
C SER A 367 -15.26 19.72 11.39
N PRO A 368 -15.00 20.94 10.89
CA PRO A 368 -13.70 21.62 11.08
C PRO A 368 -13.30 21.83 12.54
N ASP A 369 -14.25 21.88 13.46
CA ASP A 369 -14.01 21.94 14.92
C ASP A 369 -13.90 20.54 15.57
N ARG A 370 -13.74 19.49 14.72
CA ARG A 370 -13.58 18.09 15.12
C ARG A 370 -14.79 17.47 15.85
N ALA A 371 -15.97 18.08 15.75
CA ALA A 371 -17.21 17.48 16.28
C ALA A 371 -17.75 16.40 15.31
N PRO A 372 -18.22 15.24 15.84
CA PRO A 372 -18.82 14.19 15.00
C PRO A 372 -20.02 14.71 14.19
N LEU A 373 -20.06 14.37 12.92
CA LEU A 373 -21.17 14.68 12.02
C LEU A 373 -22.22 13.55 12.02
N PRO A 374 -23.48 13.84 11.67
CA PRO A 374 -24.49 12.82 11.46
C PRO A 374 -24.09 11.84 10.35
N ALA A 375 -24.56 10.58 10.44
CA ALA A 375 -24.38 9.60 9.38
C ALA A 375 -24.87 10.12 8.02
N GLY A 376 -24.09 9.91 6.98
CA GLY A 376 -24.36 10.40 5.63
C GLY A 376 -23.87 11.83 5.36
N ALA A 377 -23.42 12.58 6.37
CA ALA A 377 -22.81 13.89 6.17
C ALA A 377 -21.34 13.75 5.77
N GLU A 378 -20.88 14.62 4.86
CA GLU A 378 -19.50 14.69 4.42
C GLU A 378 -18.66 15.52 5.38
N GLY A 379 -17.47 15.02 5.74
CA GLY A 379 -16.52 15.72 6.59
C GLY A 379 -15.13 15.12 6.52
N GLU A 380 -14.21 15.70 7.29
CA GLU A 380 -12.89 15.09 7.53
C GLU A 380 -13.08 13.75 8.22
N LEU A 381 -12.39 12.71 7.75
CA LEU A 381 -12.43 11.40 8.39
C LEU A 381 -11.45 11.35 9.55
N ARG A 382 -11.88 10.76 10.67
CA ARG A 382 -10.99 10.34 11.75
C ARG A 382 -11.12 8.85 11.99
N ILE A 383 -10.03 8.22 12.36
CA ILE A 383 -9.92 6.75 12.45
C ILE A 383 -9.36 6.36 13.81
N ARG A 384 -9.94 5.32 14.41
CA ARG A 384 -9.41 4.72 15.64
C ARG A 384 -9.61 3.20 15.60
N GLY A 385 -8.70 2.43 16.18
CA GLY A 385 -8.86 0.98 16.21
C GLY A 385 -7.59 0.19 16.48
N PRO A 386 -7.69 -1.16 16.50
CA PRO A 386 -6.59 -2.06 16.84
C PRO A 386 -5.47 -2.11 15.80
N GLN A 387 -5.69 -1.54 14.61
CA GLN A 387 -4.77 -1.59 13.48
C GLN A 387 -3.93 -0.32 13.32
N LEU A 388 -4.15 0.72 14.16
CA LEU A 388 -3.45 1.99 14.00
C LEU A 388 -1.97 1.90 14.33
N LEU A 389 -1.21 2.78 13.65
CA LEU A 389 0.18 3.07 14.02
C LEU A 389 0.26 3.51 15.50
N THR A 390 1.41 3.26 16.12
CA THR A 390 1.65 3.76 17.48
C THR A 390 2.11 5.21 17.49
N ALA A 391 2.93 5.57 16.52
CA ALA A 391 3.49 6.92 16.37
C ALA A 391 4.14 7.08 14.99
N TYR A 392 4.41 8.30 14.61
CA TYR A 392 5.47 8.60 13.65
C TYR A 392 6.83 8.70 14.35
N THR A 393 7.91 8.53 13.61
CA THR A 393 9.26 8.82 14.09
C THR A 393 9.41 10.29 14.50
N ASP A 394 8.67 11.18 13.84
CA ASP A 394 8.50 12.58 14.21
C ASP A 394 7.41 12.73 15.28
N ALA A 395 7.83 13.16 16.48
CA ALA A 395 6.93 13.34 17.62
C ALA A 395 5.98 14.54 17.47
N GLU A 396 6.37 15.60 16.74
CA GLU A 396 5.50 16.75 16.48
C GLU A 396 4.35 16.32 15.57
N ARG A 397 4.67 15.62 14.50
CA ARG A 397 3.69 15.05 13.59
C ARG A 397 2.74 14.07 14.29
N THR A 398 3.25 13.24 15.18
CA THR A 398 2.40 12.34 15.97
C THR A 398 1.35 13.12 16.74
N ARG A 399 1.73 14.24 17.40
CA ARG A 399 0.80 15.09 18.15
C ARG A 399 -0.18 15.86 17.27
N GLU A 400 0.19 16.19 16.02
CA GLU A 400 -0.70 16.85 15.06
C GLU A 400 -1.78 15.91 14.55
N GLN A 401 -1.42 14.65 14.27
CA GLN A 401 -2.31 13.70 13.58
C GLN A 401 -3.01 12.70 14.52
N ILE A 402 -2.54 12.54 15.77
CA ILE A 402 -3.19 11.67 16.75
C ILE A 402 -3.56 12.50 17.97
N ASP A 403 -4.86 12.58 18.27
CA ASP A 403 -5.34 13.31 19.43
C ASP A 403 -5.23 12.49 20.74
N SER A 404 -5.54 13.13 21.88
CA SER A 404 -5.49 12.52 23.21
C SER A 404 -6.48 11.36 23.41
N GLU A 405 -7.51 11.26 22.56
CA GLU A 405 -8.48 10.16 22.57
C GLU A 405 -8.07 8.99 21.67
N GLY A 406 -6.92 9.12 20.96
CA GLY A 406 -6.37 8.13 20.05
C GLY A 406 -7.03 8.13 18.68
N TRP A 407 -7.70 9.20 18.29
CA TRP A 407 -8.16 9.38 16.92
C TRP A 407 -7.02 9.88 16.04
N PHE A 408 -6.86 9.20 14.91
CA PHE A 408 -5.94 9.56 13.85
C PHE A 408 -6.68 10.33 12.75
N TYR A 409 -6.10 11.42 12.29
CA TYR A 409 -6.62 12.32 11.25
C TYR A 409 -5.76 12.21 9.99
N PRO A 410 -6.21 11.46 8.97
CA PRO A 410 -5.42 11.20 7.75
C PRO A 410 -5.41 12.34 6.72
N ASP A 411 -6.04 13.47 6.98
CA ASP A 411 -6.37 14.54 6.00
C ASP A 411 -7.32 14.05 4.86
N ASP A 412 -8.04 12.95 5.05
CA ASP A 412 -8.98 12.41 4.09
C ASP A 412 -10.39 12.95 4.36
N VAL A 413 -11.17 13.18 3.31
CA VAL A 413 -12.57 13.64 3.36
C VAL A 413 -13.47 12.55 2.82
N GLY A 414 -14.59 12.33 3.48
CA GLY A 414 -15.53 11.29 3.07
C GLY A 414 -16.83 11.29 3.83
N VAL A 415 -17.62 10.27 3.55
CA VAL A 415 -18.95 10.03 4.13
C VAL A 415 -18.92 8.67 4.82
N VAL A 416 -19.53 8.60 6.00
CA VAL A 416 -19.82 7.33 6.69
C VAL A 416 -21.34 7.23 6.84
N ASP A 417 -21.96 6.17 6.31
CA ASP A 417 -23.40 5.98 6.43
C ASP A 417 -23.80 5.28 7.76
N ASP A 418 -25.08 5.13 8.00
CA ASP A 418 -25.65 4.52 9.21
C ASP A 418 -25.36 3.01 9.35
N GLN A 419 -24.94 2.36 8.26
CA GLN A 419 -24.52 0.95 8.23
C GLN A 419 -22.98 0.80 8.34
N GLY A 420 -22.25 1.90 8.53
CA GLY A 420 -20.79 1.90 8.63
C GLY A 420 -20.07 1.74 7.29
N TRP A 421 -20.73 2.05 6.17
CA TRP A 421 -20.04 2.12 4.89
C TRP A 421 -19.33 3.45 4.74
N VAL A 422 -18.09 3.37 4.24
CA VAL A 422 -17.21 4.52 4.00
C VAL A 422 -17.15 4.80 2.50
N ARG A 423 -17.30 6.06 2.13
CA ARG A 423 -17.04 6.54 0.77
C ARG A 423 -16.10 7.73 0.83
N MET A 424 -14.96 7.58 0.21
CA MET A 424 -13.98 8.64 0.07
C MET A 424 -14.45 9.70 -0.91
N SER A 425 -14.40 10.96 -0.51
CA SER A 425 -14.65 12.12 -1.37
C SER A 425 -13.36 12.78 -1.85
N GLY A 426 -12.23 12.55 -1.17
CA GLY A 426 -10.93 13.11 -1.55
C GLY A 426 -10.00 13.35 -0.37
N ARG A 427 -9.05 14.27 -0.55
CA ARG A 427 -8.16 14.74 0.51
C ARG A 427 -8.32 16.22 0.73
N ILE A 428 -8.12 16.68 1.95
CA ILE A 428 -8.19 18.10 2.27
C ILE A 428 -7.28 18.93 1.34
N LYS A 429 -6.09 18.42 1.03
CA LYS A 429 -5.09 19.06 0.15
C LYS A 429 -5.41 18.95 -1.35
N ASP A 430 -6.30 18.06 -1.74
CA ASP A 430 -6.74 17.87 -3.13
C ASP A 430 -8.10 18.54 -3.38
N ILE A 431 -8.63 19.27 -2.40
CA ILE A 431 -9.83 20.10 -2.55
C ILE A 431 -9.45 21.34 -3.36
N ILE A 432 -10.17 21.57 -4.44
CA ILE A 432 -10.02 22.75 -5.30
C ILE A 432 -10.94 23.84 -4.78
N SER A 433 -10.39 25.02 -4.45
CA SER A 433 -11.15 26.14 -3.90
C SER A 433 -11.39 27.20 -4.96
N ARG A 434 -12.49 27.12 -5.70
CA ARG A 434 -12.85 28.06 -6.76
C ARG A 434 -13.92 29.04 -6.29
N SER A 435 -13.56 30.31 -6.20
CA SER A 435 -14.50 31.38 -5.74
C SER A 435 -15.18 31.10 -4.39
N GLY A 436 -14.48 30.42 -3.46
CA GLY A 436 -15.03 30.06 -2.15
C GLY A 436 -15.84 28.76 -2.13
N GLU A 437 -16.16 28.17 -3.28
CA GLU A 437 -16.73 26.84 -3.37
C GLU A 437 -15.62 25.79 -3.37
N LYS A 438 -15.83 24.67 -2.65
CA LYS A 438 -14.88 23.58 -2.51
C LYS A 438 -15.30 22.39 -3.36
N PHE A 439 -14.41 21.92 -4.25
CA PHE A 439 -14.66 20.78 -5.13
C PHE A 439 -13.67 19.66 -4.85
N SER A 440 -14.16 18.43 -4.78
CA SER A 440 -13.32 17.25 -4.74
C SER A 440 -12.72 16.99 -6.12
N ALA A 441 -11.40 16.93 -6.20
CA ALA A 441 -10.70 16.47 -7.42
C ALA A 441 -11.12 15.04 -7.79
N LEU A 442 -11.38 14.18 -6.80
CA LEU A 442 -11.79 12.79 -6.98
C LEU A 442 -13.14 12.64 -7.70
N ASP A 443 -14.12 13.49 -7.37
CA ASP A 443 -15.42 13.51 -8.06
C ASP A 443 -15.25 13.80 -9.55
N ILE A 444 -14.37 14.76 -9.86
CA ILE A 444 -14.10 15.18 -11.23
C ILE A 444 -13.32 14.08 -11.97
N GLU A 445 -12.33 13.48 -11.32
CA GLU A 445 -11.58 12.32 -11.85
C GLU A 445 -12.52 11.15 -12.18
N SER A 446 -13.45 10.84 -11.29
CA SER A 446 -14.44 9.78 -11.50
C SER A 446 -15.34 10.05 -12.71
N ALA A 447 -15.78 11.30 -12.87
CA ALA A 447 -16.62 11.70 -14.00
C ALA A 447 -15.83 11.64 -15.32
N ILE A 448 -14.60 12.15 -15.37
CA ILE A 448 -13.75 12.09 -16.56
C ILE A 448 -13.36 10.65 -16.88
N GLY A 449 -12.99 9.85 -15.89
CA GLY A 449 -12.60 8.44 -16.04
C GLY A 449 -13.73 7.52 -16.50
N SER A 450 -14.99 7.98 -16.47
CA SER A 450 -16.12 7.25 -17.06
C SER A 450 -16.22 7.39 -18.58
N TYR A 451 -15.44 8.30 -19.19
CA TYR A 451 -15.42 8.48 -20.65
C TYR A 451 -14.54 7.39 -21.31
N PRO A 452 -15.06 6.67 -22.34
CA PRO A 452 -14.37 5.50 -22.90
C PRO A 452 -12.97 5.76 -23.48
N ASP A 453 -12.72 6.98 -24.00
CA ASP A 453 -11.45 7.34 -24.60
C ASP A 453 -10.38 7.79 -23.58
N VAL A 454 -10.70 7.74 -22.27
CA VAL A 454 -9.77 8.06 -21.17
C VAL A 454 -9.35 6.78 -20.46
N SER A 455 -8.04 6.49 -20.46
CA SER A 455 -7.48 5.34 -19.72
C SER A 455 -7.05 5.69 -18.30
N ALA A 456 -6.59 6.94 -18.08
CA ALA A 456 -6.26 7.44 -16.75
C ALA A 456 -6.43 8.97 -16.69
N VAL A 457 -6.72 9.47 -15.49
CA VAL A 457 -6.90 10.91 -15.26
C VAL A 457 -6.38 11.30 -13.89
N ALA A 458 -5.84 12.51 -13.79
CA ALA A 458 -5.52 13.19 -12.54
C ALA A 458 -6.04 14.63 -12.62
N VAL A 459 -6.70 15.08 -11.55
CA VAL A 459 -7.24 16.44 -11.43
C VAL A 459 -6.61 17.13 -10.23
N THR A 460 -6.25 18.42 -10.40
CA THR A 460 -5.72 19.26 -9.32
C THR A 460 -6.14 20.71 -9.52
N ALA A 461 -5.99 21.49 -8.46
CA ALA A 461 -6.08 22.95 -8.57
C ALA A 461 -4.97 23.48 -9.45
N VAL A 462 -5.32 24.44 -10.31
CA VAL A 462 -4.39 25.28 -11.06
C VAL A 462 -4.66 26.75 -10.74
N PRO A 463 -3.63 27.61 -10.67
CA PRO A 463 -3.83 29.03 -10.42
C PRO A 463 -4.76 29.67 -11.47
N ASP A 464 -5.66 30.53 -11.03
CA ASP A 464 -6.57 31.30 -11.88
C ASP A 464 -6.66 32.73 -11.36
N GLU A 465 -6.43 33.73 -12.23
CA GLU A 465 -6.38 35.15 -11.83
C GLU A 465 -7.74 35.68 -11.33
N ARG A 466 -8.84 35.14 -11.85
CA ARG A 466 -10.19 35.59 -11.53
C ARG A 466 -10.82 34.85 -10.35
N PHE A 467 -10.57 33.56 -10.27
CA PHE A 467 -11.26 32.67 -9.31
C PHE A 467 -10.35 32.16 -8.19
N GLY A 468 -9.07 32.57 -8.19
CA GLY A 468 -8.03 32.07 -7.28
C GLY A 468 -7.48 30.72 -7.71
N GLU A 469 -8.37 29.74 -7.81
CA GLU A 469 -8.08 28.42 -8.35
C GLU A 469 -9.10 28.03 -9.42
N ALA A 470 -8.63 27.23 -10.39
CA ALA A 470 -9.45 26.56 -11.39
C ALA A 470 -9.15 25.06 -11.41
N VAL A 471 -9.93 24.32 -12.18
CA VAL A 471 -9.80 22.88 -12.31
C VAL A 471 -8.88 22.55 -13.49
N GLY A 472 -7.73 21.94 -13.23
CA GLY A 472 -6.84 21.36 -14.24
C GLY A 472 -6.96 19.85 -14.30
N ALA A 473 -7.05 19.28 -15.51
CA ALA A 473 -7.11 17.85 -15.75
C ALA A 473 -5.95 17.38 -16.63
N TRP A 474 -5.23 16.35 -16.16
CA TRP A 474 -4.22 15.61 -16.92
C TRP A 474 -4.79 14.25 -17.30
N ILE A 475 -4.84 13.95 -18.59
CA ILE A 475 -5.48 12.76 -19.11
C ILE A 475 -4.50 11.90 -19.93
N VAL A 476 -4.62 10.59 -19.78
CA VAL A 476 -4.00 9.60 -20.65
C VAL A 476 -5.11 9.00 -21.50
N LEU A 477 -4.94 9.03 -22.80
CA LEU A 477 -5.94 8.50 -23.73
C LEU A 477 -5.92 6.97 -23.77
N ALA A 478 -7.07 6.37 -24.04
CA ALA A 478 -7.16 4.94 -24.31
C ALA A 478 -6.41 4.58 -25.61
N PRO A 479 -5.91 3.34 -25.77
CA PRO A 479 -5.24 2.92 -26.99
C PRO A 479 -6.13 3.12 -28.23
N GLY A 480 -5.60 3.85 -29.23
CA GLY A 480 -6.33 4.17 -30.45
C GLY A 480 -7.25 5.40 -30.39
N ALA A 481 -7.43 5.99 -29.22
CA ALA A 481 -8.19 7.24 -29.09
C ALA A 481 -7.40 8.43 -29.63
N VAL A 482 -8.10 9.39 -30.22
CA VAL A 482 -7.53 10.60 -30.82
C VAL A 482 -8.01 11.83 -30.07
N TRP A 483 -7.08 12.70 -29.70
CA TRP A 483 -7.39 13.98 -29.09
C TRP A 483 -7.71 15.03 -30.16
N ASP A 484 -8.96 15.47 -30.19
CA ASP A 484 -9.45 16.56 -31.04
C ASP A 484 -9.92 17.79 -30.22
N GLY A 485 -9.47 17.87 -28.96
CA GLY A 485 -9.86 18.89 -27.99
C GLY A 485 -10.85 18.37 -26.95
N PRO A 486 -11.19 19.20 -25.94
CA PRO A 486 -12.01 18.75 -24.80
C PRO A 486 -13.52 18.68 -25.09
N GLY A 487 -13.98 19.10 -26.28
CA GLY A 487 -15.41 19.26 -26.59
C GLY A 487 -16.26 18.03 -26.28
N ARG A 488 -15.79 16.83 -26.67
CA ARG A 488 -16.52 15.57 -26.41
C ARG A 488 -16.51 15.21 -24.93
N LEU A 489 -15.41 15.45 -24.24
CA LEU A 489 -15.31 15.24 -22.79
C LEU A 489 -16.21 16.20 -22.03
N ILE A 490 -16.23 17.49 -22.39
CA ILE A 490 -17.13 18.48 -21.78
C ILE A 490 -18.59 18.05 -21.98
N GLN A 491 -18.96 17.66 -23.19
CA GLN A 491 -20.31 17.16 -23.46
C GLN A 491 -20.65 15.91 -22.62
N HIS A 492 -19.69 14.98 -22.46
CA HIS A 492 -19.86 13.81 -21.59
C HIS A 492 -20.09 14.23 -20.14
N LEU A 493 -19.28 15.17 -19.60
CA LEU A 493 -19.41 15.67 -18.24
C LEU A 493 -20.77 16.37 -18.01
N GLU A 494 -21.28 17.09 -19.00
CA GLU A 494 -22.62 17.66 -18.96
C GLU A 494 -23.71 16.57 -18.97
N ASN A 495 -23.55 15.53 -19.76
CA ASN A 495 -24.47 14.39 -19.84
C ASN A 495 -24.53 13.61 -18.51
N VAL A 496 -23.40 13.42 -17.82
CA VAL A 496 -23.37 12.82 -16.47
C VAL A 496 -23.75 13.82 -15.38
N ARG A 497 -24.20 15.02 -15.76
CA ARG A 497 -24.69 16.10 -14.89
C ARG A 497 -23.65 16.60 -13.88
N LEU A 498 -22.38 16.59 -14.23
CA LEU A 498 -21.34 17.25 -13.44
C LEU A 498 -21.63 18.76 -13.38
N ALA A 499 -21.55 19.35 -12.17
CA ALA A 499 -21.76 20.77 -12.01
C ALA A 499 -20.79 21.57 -12.89
N ARG A 500 -21.29 22.61 -13.57
CA ARG A 500 -20.53 23.37 -14.59
C ARG A 500 -19.22 23.96 -14.04
N GLN A 501 -19.21 24.35 -12.77
CA GLN A 501 -18.06 24.89 -12.08
C GLN A 501 -16.95 23.86 -11.85
N LYS A 502 -17.28 22.55 -11.86
CA LYS A 502 -16.35 21.42 -11.73
C LYS A 502 -15.72 21.02 -13.06
N ILE A 503 -16.25 21.49 -14.21
CA ILE A 503 -15.67 21.15 -15.52
C ILE A 503 -14.29 21.80 -15.62
N PRO A 504 -13.24 21.01 -15.96
CA PRO A 504 -11.90 21.54 -16.10
C PRO A 504 -11.82 22.68 -17.12
N THR A 505 -11.07 23.72 -16.75
CA THR A 505 -10.75 24.85 -17.64
C THR A 505 -9.40 24.64 -18.32
N GLN A 506 -8.53 23.82 -17.74
CA GLN A 506 -7.24 23.42 -18.30
C GLN A 506 -7.22 21.90 -18.53
N TRP A 507 -6.83 21.49 -19.74
CA TRP A 507 -6.73 20.08 -20.13
C TRP A 507 -5.35 19.81 -20.69
N THR A 508 -4.69 18.78 -20.18
CA THR A 508 -3.36 18.37 -20.58
C THR A 508 -3.37 16.88 -20.92
N VAL A 509 -3.09 16.53 -22.17
CA VAL A 509 -2.90 15.14 -22.58
C VAL A 509 -1.45 14.76 -22.36
N VAL A 510 -1.23 13.63 -21.70
CA VAL A 510 0.10 13.10 -21.35
C VAL A 510 0.23 11.64 -21.76
N ALA A 511 1.46 11.18 -22.00
CA ALA A 511 1.73 9.78 -22.33
C ALA A 511 1.49 8.85 -21.13
N ALA A 512 1.80 9.31 -19.93
CA ALA A 512 1.58 8.58 -18.68
C ALA A 512 1.50 9.57 -17.50
N LEU A 513 0.75 9.21 -16.48
CA LEU A 513 0.75 9.95 -15.21
C LEU A 513 1.92 9.51 -14.32
N PRO A 514 2.55 10.41 -13.55
CA PRO A 514 3.63 10.06 -12.64
C PRO A 514 3.04 9.28 -11.47
N THR A 515 3.60 8.11 -11.19
CA THR A 515 3.14 7.24 -10.12
C THR A 515 4.25 6.92 -9.12
N THR A 516 3.85 6.56 -7.91
CA THR A 516 4.73 5.91 -6.93
C THR A 516 4.98 4.45 -7.34
N ALA A 517 5.91 3.78 -6.66
CA ALA A 517 6.15 2.35 -6.87
C ALA A 517 4.91 1.48 -6.59
N SER A 518 4.01 1.96 -5.73
CA SER A 518 2.72 1.31 -5.44
C SER A 518 1.60 1.67 -6.43
N GLY A 519 1.89 2.42 -7.50
CA GLY A 519 0.91 2.81 -8.52
C GLY A 519 0.07 4.04 -8.17
N LYS A 520 0.36 4.75 -7.07
CA LYS A 520 -0.38 5.96 -6.67
C LYS A 520 0.09 7.17 -7.48
N ILE A 521 -0.84 7.95 -8.04
CA ILE A 521 -0.53 9.15 -8.82
C ILE A 521 0.11 10.23 -7.93
N GLN A 522 1.22 10.80 -8.40
CA GLN A 522 1.96 11.88 -7.76
C GLN A 522 1.50 13.24 -8.32
N LYS A 523 0.38 13.77 -7.79
CA LYS A 523 -0.22 15.03 -8.30
C LYS A 523 0.72 16.23 -8.24
N ASN A 524 1.61 16.27 -7.26
CA ASN A 524 2.63 17.32 -7.14
C ASN A 524 3.67 17.36 -8.28
N LYS A 525 3.73 16.32 -9.10
CA LYS A 525 4.62 16.26 -10.27
C LYS A 525 3.91 16.54 -11.60
N LEU A 526 2.60 16.72 -11.60
CA LEU A 526 1.82 16.88 -12.83
C LEU A 526 2.27 18.08 -13.66
N ALA A 527 2.58 19.22 -13.03
CA ALA A 527 3.05 20.43 -13.72
C ALA A 527 4.44 20.27 -14.38
N GLN A 528 5.18 19.20 -14.10
CA GLN A 528 6.53 18.94 -14.61
C GLN A 528 6.54 17.96 -15.79
N ILE A 529 5.37 17.41 -16.16
CA ILE A 529 5.27 16.40 -17.20
C ILE A 529 5.18 17.08 -18.56
N GLU A 530 5.87 16.49 -19.55
CA GLU A 530 5.75 16.91 -20.94
C GLU A 530 4.33 16.62 -21.46
N ALA A 531 3.67 17.68 -21.93
CA ALA A 531 2.33 17.58 -22.51
C ALA A 531 2.42 17.14 -23.97
N LEU A 532 1.60 16.16 -24.34
CA LEU A 532 1.37 15.78 -25.74
C LEU A 532 0.43 16.78 -26.44
N ALA A 533 -0.52 17.31 -25.69
CA ALA A 533 -1.42 18.38 -26.11
C ALA A 533 -1.94 19.15 -24.88
N GLN A 534 -2.17 20.44 -25.07
CA GLN A 534 -2.76 21.32 -24.06
C GLN A 534 -3.94 22.10 -24.64
N TRP A 535 -4.91 22.39 -23.80
CA TRP A 535 -6.03 23.25 -24.12
C TRP A 535 -6.45 24.01 -22.86
N ASP A 536 -6.55 25.32 -22.98
CA ASP A 536 -7.02 26.22 -21.93
C ASP A 536 -8.28 26.92 -22.41
N GLN A 537 -9.31 26.96 -21.56
CA GLN A 537 -10.52 27.71 -21.89
C GLN A 537 -10.18 29.20 -21.87
N PRO A 538 -10.49 29.98 -22.92
CA PRO A 538 -10.33 31.44 -22.88
C PRO A 538 -11.13 31.98 -21.69
N SER A 539 -10.49 32.83 -20.88
CA SER A 539 -11.06 33.50 -19.70
C SER A 539 -12.26 34.37 -20.01
#